data_5e9fcb3b3a450cb44c5e345e7bbfba6f
#
_entry.id   5e9fcb3b3a450cb44c5e345e7bbfba6f
#
_cell.length_a   1.000
_cell.length_b   1.000
_cell.length_c   1.000
_cell.angle_alpha   90.00
_cell.angle_beta   90.00
_cell.angle_gamma   90.00
#
_symmetry.space_group_name_H-M   'P 1'
#
loop_
_entity.id
_entity.type
_entity.pdbx_description
1 polymer ?
#
loop_
_entity_poly.entity_id
_entity_poly.type
_entity_poly.pdbx_seq_one_letter_code
_entity_poly.pdbx_strand_id
1 'polypeptide(L)'
;MCTYAGKYGAIGVLNTDWGDYLHVSHPDFSAVGMIYGAAFSWNLNIPEYEEINRQISRIEYHDASEKLLETLAAIQGNTAFEWHSVCGFWEVKRGLKEFEKEYLQLFREELGLLEDVDAKNERLLQIERELYARIVSLDSDRRDRVMPYAVAVRGIRLFNEAGKAAAADAFGCTFPSMPDGWKLAKEL
;
A
#
# COMPACT_ATOMS: atom_id res chain seq x y z
N MET A 1 13.80 0.55 15.62
CA MET A 1 15.20 0.78 15.22
C MET A 1 15.85 1.88 16.05
N CYS A 2 15.37 3.15 16.03
CA CYS A 2 16.00 4.27 16.77
C CYS A 2 16.17 4.01 18.28
N THR A 3 15.19 3.40 18.93
CA THR A 3 15.28 3.02 20.35
C THR A 3 16.44 2.03 20.62
N TYR A 4 16.61 1.05 19.71
CA TYR A 4 17.74 0.12 19.81
C TYR A 4 19.08 0.80 19.52
N ALA A 5 19.11 1.69 18.51
CA ALA A 5 20.29 2.48 18.20
C ALA A 5 20.78 3.27 19.43
N GLY A 6 19.87 3.99 20.10
CA GLY A 6 20.17 4.70 21.35
C GLY A 6 20.65 3.78 22.47
N LYS A 7 19.97 2.64 22.67
CA LYS A 7 20.34 1.66 23.71
C LYS A 7 21.74 1.07 23.53
N TYR A 8 22.15 0.84 22.28
CA TYR A 8 23.42 0.18 21.95
C TYR A 8 24.52 1.14 21.47
N GLY A 9 24.32 2.45 21.62
CA GLY A 9 25.34 3.46 21.32
C GLY A 9 25.65 3.61 19.83
N ALA A 10 24.68 3.38 18.95
CA ALA A 10 24.85 3.66 17.53
C ALA A 10 24.98 5.17 17.28
N ILE A 11 25.81 5.55 16.30
CA ILE A 11 26.10 6.95 15.97
C ILE A 11 24.98 7.61 15.16
N GLY A 12 24.02 6.83 14.65
CA GLY A 12 22.89 7.35 13.86
C GLY A 12 22.06 6.23 13.26
N VAL A 13 21.04 6.63 12.51
CA VAL A 13 20.13 5.75 11.75
C VAL A 13 20.07 6.25 10.32
N LEU A 14 20.20 5.36 9.35
CA LEU A 14 19.98 5.63 7.95
C LEU A 14 18.57 5.15 7.58
N ASN A 15 17.70 6.10 7.20
CA ASN A 15 16.40 5.80 6.64
C ASN A 15 16.53 5.70 5.12
N THR A 16 16.07 4.60 4.53
CA THR A 16 16.19 4.33 3.08
C THR A 16 14.84 3.99 2.48
N ASP A 17 14.69 4.32 1.22
CA ASP A 17 13.58 3.94 0.38
C ASP A 17 14.10 3.13 -0.82
N TRP A 18 13.49 1.98 -1.07
CA TRP A 18 13.91 1.07 -2.13
C TRP A 18 12.79 0.89 -3.13
N GLY A 19 13.04 1.24 -4.38
CA GLY A 19 12.08 1.14 -5.48
C GLY A 19 12.49 0.12 -6.55
N ASP A 20 13.05 -1.02 -6.13
CA ASP A 20 13.48 -2.09 -7.02
C ASP A 20 12.34 -3.04 -7.43
N TYR A 21 12.62 -3.96 -8.32
CA TYR A 21 11.71 -5.01 -8.78
C TYR A 21 10.38 -4.51 -9.37
N LEU A 22 10.46 -3.58 -10.34
CA LEU A 22 9.28 -3.01 -11.02
C LEU A 22 8.27 -2.35 -10.06
N HIS A 23 8.74 -1.93 -8.92
CA HIS A 23 7.91 -1.33 -7.90
C HIS A 23 7.26 -0.03 -8.40
N VAL A 24 5.94 -0.03 -8.48
CA VAL A 24 5.19 1.17 -8.86
C VAL A 24 5.01 2.01 -7.61
N SER A 25 6.03 2.82 -7.26
CA SER A 25 5.92 3.73 -6.12
C SER A 25 6.04 5.19 -6.55
N HIS A 26 5.20 6.03 -5.97
CA HIS A 26 5.30 7.47 -6.10
C HIS A 26 6.19 7.99 -4.96
N PRO A 27 7.07 8.98 -5.18
CA PRO A 27 7.96 9.52 -4.14
C PRO A 27 7.23 9.98 -2.87
N ASP A 28 6.02 10.50 -3.00
CA ASP A 28 5.22 10.94 -1.85
C ASP A 28 4.81 9.78 -0.92
N PHE A 29 4.81 8.52 -1.39
CA PHE A 29 4.49 7.38 -0.52
C PHE A 29 5.55 7.14 0.54
N SER A 30 6.79 7.54 0.29
CA SER A 30 7.90 7.44 1.24
C SER A 30 7.96 8.62 2.21
N ALA A 31 7.29 9.74 1.90
CA ALA A 31 7.38 10.98 2.69
C ALA A 31 7.02 10.76 4.17
N VAL A 32 5.94 10.05 4.45
CA VAL A 32 5.50 9.73 5.82
C VAL A 32 6.56 8.91 6.55
N GLY A 33 7.11 7.88 5.90
CA GLY A 33 8.19 7.06 6.48
C GLY A 33 9.45 7.86 6.77
N MET A 34 9.81 8.81 5.90
CA MET A 34 10.94 9.70 6.11
C MET A 34 10.70 10.67 7.27
N ILE A 35 9.50 11.21 7.43
CA ILE A 35 9.12 12.07 8.57
C ILE A 35 9.22 11.27 9.88
N TYR A 36 8.70 10.05 9.92
CA TYR A 36 8.85 9.16 11.08
C TYR A 36 10.32 8.90 11.40
N GLY A 37 11.11 8.52 10.39
CA GLY A 37 12.54 8.29 10.56
C GLY A 37 13.26 9.49 11.13
N ALA A 38 12.97 10.70 10.65
CA ALA A 38 13.53 11.95 11.16
C ALA A 38 13.11 12.21 12.61
N ALA A 39 11.82 12.12 12.93
CA ALA A 39 11.29 12.36 14.28
C ALA A 39 11.92 11.43 15.31
N PHE A 40 12.00 10.13 15.02
CA PHE A 40 12.55 9.11 15.91
C PHE A 40 14.09 9.16 16.03
N SER A 41 14.80 9.65 15.00
CA SER A 41 16.26 9.81 15.06
C SER A 41 16.66 11.02 15.88
N TRP A 42 15.83 12.05 15.89
CA TRP A 42 16.10 13.30 16.59
C TRP A 42 15.82 13.23 18.09
N ASN A 43 14.75 12.54 18.49
CA ASN A 43 14.31 12.47 19.87
C ASN A 43 13.84 11.06 20.24
N LEU A 44 14.45 10.51 21.30
CA LEU A 44 14.08 9.18 21.82
C LEU A 44 12.85 9.22 22.74
N ASN A 45 12.41 10.40 23.18
CA ASN A 45 11.14 10.58 23.89
C ASN A 45 10.03 10.74 22.86
N ILE A 46 9.51 9.63 22.42
CA ILE A 46 8.62 9.53 21.27
C ILE A 46 7.16 9.67 21.73
N PRO A 47 6.36 10.56 21.14
CA PRO A 47 4.91 10.57 21.33
C PRO A 47 4.27 9.28 20.84
N GLU A 48 3.05 9.01 21.26
CA GLU A 48 2.26 7.91 20.73
C GLU A 48 2.04 8.08 19.21
N TYR A 49 1.93 6.96 18.50
CA TYR A 49 1.80 6.97 17.04
C TYR A 49 0.61 7.77 16.54
N GLU A 50 -0.51 7.73 17.26
CA GLU A 50 -1.71 8.48 16.95
C GLU A 50 -1.47 10.00 17.00
N GLU A 51 -0.67 10.46 17.96
CA GLU A 51 -0.31 11.87 18.07
C GLU A 51 0.57 12.30 16.91
N ILE A 52 1.56 11.48 16.53
CA ILE A 52 2.42 11.75 15.38
C ILE A 52 1.58 11.80 14.11
N ASN A 53 0.67 10.85 13.91
CA ASN A 53 -0.23 10.82 12.76
C ASN A 53 -1.09 12.09 12.66
N ARG A 54 -1.64 12.56 13.77
CA ARG A 54 -2.40 13.81 13.82
C ARG A 54 -1.54 15.02 13.46
N GLN A 55 -0.32 15.07 14.00
CA GLN A 55 0.63 16.16 13.70
C GLN A 55 1.06 16.16 12.23
N ILE A 56 1.37 15.01 11.65
CA ILE A 56 1.70 14.90 10.23
C ILE A 56 0.51 15.34 9.38
N SER A 57 -0.70 14.85 9.66
CA SER A 57 -1.91 15.25 8.93
C SER A 57 -2.10 16.77 8.95
N ARG A 58 -1.94 17.40 10.11
CA ARG A 58 -2.11 18.83 10.29
C ARG A 58 -0.98 19.67 9.69
N ILE A 59 0.28 19.31 9.95
CA ILE A 59 1.45 20.14 9.64
C ILE A 59 1.91 19.92 8.20
N GLU A 60 2.02 18.65 7.80
CA GLU A 60 2.56 18.31 6.49
C GLU A 60 1.50 18.42 5.39
N TYR A 61 0.28 18.00 5.68
CA TYR A 61 -0.80 17.95 4.69
C TYR A 61 -1.84 19.07 4.85
N HIS A 62 -1.77 19.88 5.91
CA HIS A 62 -2.76 20.92 6.24
C HIS A 62 -4.19 20.36 6.35
N ASP A 63 -4.33 19.10 6.74
CA ASP A 63 -5.63 18.48 6.98
C ASP A 63 -6.22 18.94 8.31
N ALA A 64 -7.20 19.84 8.25
CA ALA A 64 -7.88 20.37 9.43
C ALA A 64 -8.62 19.30 10.26
N SER A 65 -8.94 18.14 9.66
CA SER A 65 -9.54 17.03 10.38
C SER A 65 -8.54 16.20 11.19
N GLU A 66 -7.25 16.35 10.93
CA GLU A 66 -6.12 15.59 11.52
C GLU A 66 -6.21 14.07 11.33
N LYS A 67 -6.99 13.58 10.33
CA LYS A 67 -7.30 12.16 10.10
C LYS A 67 -6.76 11.60 8.78
N LEU A 68 -6.03 12.38 7.99
CA LEU A 68 -5.54 11.90 6.70
C LEU A 68 -4.67 10.65 6.87
N LEU A 69 -3.74 10.65 7.82
CA LEU A 69 -2.85 9.50 8.05
C LEU A 69 -3.59 8.24 8.49
N GLU A 70 -4.68 8.38 9.25
CA GLU A 70 -5.56 7.27 9.59
C GLU A 70 -6.20 6.65 8.33
N THR A 71 -6.68 7.51 7.42
CA THR A 71 -7.23 7.07 6.13
C THR A 71 -6.17 6.39 5.27
N LEU A 72 -4.93 6.93 5.21
CA LEU A 72 -3.82 6.32 4.47
C LEU A 72 -3.40 4.98 5.06
N ALA A 73 -3.32 4.86 6.38
CA ALA A 73 -2.99 3.61 7.06
C ALA A 73 -4.00 2.50 6.76
N ALA A 74 -5.28 2.84 6.60
CA ALA A 74 -6.33 1.90 6.27
C ALA A 74 -6.16 1.26 4.86
N ILE A 75 -5.38 1.85 3.96
CA ILE A 75 -5.10 1.30 2.63
C ILE A 75 -4.37 -0.04 2.76
N GLN A 76 -3.31 -0.10 3.56
CA GLN A 76 -2.45 -1.27 3.70
C GLN A 76 -3.21 -2.50 4.19
N GLY A 77 -4.14 -2.35 5.13
CA GLY A 77 -4.94 -3.46 5.67
C GLY A 77 -5.91 -4.09 4.66
N ASN A 78 -6.09 -3.47 3.49
CA ASN A 78 -7.01 -3.93 2.45
C ASN A 78 -6.29 -4.43 1.18
N THR A 79 -4.98 -4.60 1.21
CA THR A 79 -4.21 -5.30 0.17
C THR A 79 -4.36 -6.80 0.38
N ALA A 80 -4.79 -7.55 -0.65
CA ALA A 80 -4.99 -8.98 -0.57
C ALA A 80 -3.80 -9.79 -1.09
N PHE A 81 -2.90 -9.17 -1.84
CA PHE A 81 -1.73 -9.81 -2.44
C PHE A 81 -0.51 -8.93 -2.36
N GLU A 82 0.64 -9.55 -2.27
CA GLU A 82 1.90 -8.87 -2.48
C GLU A 82 2.20 -8.74 -3.99
N TRP A 83 2.75 -7.59 -4.36
CA TRP A 83 3.19 -7.33 -5.75
C TRP A 83 4.12 -8.43 -6.27
N HIS A 84 5.05 -8.86 -5.44
CA HIS A 84 6.07 -9.84 -5.80
C HIS A 84 5.47 -11.20 -6.20
N SER A 85 4.51 -11.71 -5.44
CA SER A 85 3.91 -13.03 -5.69
C SER A 85 3.08 -13.04 -6.97
N VAL A 86 2.20 -12.07 -7.17
CA VAL A 86 1.32 -11.99 -8.34
C VAL A 86 2.11 -11.67 -9.62
N CYS A 87 3.01 -10.71 -9.57
CA CYS A 87 3.85 -10.40 -10.73
C CYS A 87 4.79 -11.56 -11.07
N GLY A 88 5.40 -12.19 -10.06
CA GLY A 88 6.21 -13.38 -10.26
C GLY A 88 5.44 -14.52 -10.92
N PHE A 89 4.20 -14.78 -10.47
CA PHE A 89 3.33 -15.75 -11.11
C PHE A 89 3.10 -15.45 -12.60
N TRP A 90 2.75 -14.21 -12.95
CA TRP A 90 2.51 -13.85 -14.35
C TRP A 90 3.77 -13.86 -15.21
N GLU A 91 4.93 -13.52 -14.65
CA GLU A 91 6.21 -13.61 -15.37
C GLU A 91 6.58 -15.06 -15.69
N VAL A 92 6.40 -15.98 -14.74
CA VAL A 92 6.57 -17.43 -14.98
C VAL A 92 5.60 -17.93 -16.04
N LYS A 93 4.32 -17.55 -15.93
CA LYS A 93 3.29 -17.94 -16.89
C LYS A 93 3.61 -17.48 -18.33
N ARG A 94 4.30 -16.37 -18.48
CA ARG A 94 4.78 -15.84 -19.77
C ARG A 94 6.12 -16.43 -20.23
N GLY A 95 6.71 -17.34 -19.47
CA GLY A 95 8.02 -17.90 -19.76
C GLY A 95 9.19 -16.93 -19.57
N LEU A 96 9.01 -15.87 -18.81
CA LEU A 96 10.04 -14.86 -18.53
C LEU A 96 10.93 -15.22 -17.33
N LYS A 97 10.51 -16.17 -16.51
CA LYS A 97 11.24 -16.67 -15.33
C LYS A 97 11.13 -18.18 -15.22
N GLU A 98 12.20 -18.82 -14.69
CA GLU A 98 12.30 -20.27 -14.54
C GLU A 98 11.80 -20.80 -13.18
N PHE A 99 11.56 -19.94 -12.20
CA PHE A 99 11.28 -20.34 -10.81
C PHE A 99 9.78 -20.54 -10.51
N GLU A 100 9.07 -21.27 -11.37
CA GLU A 100 7.63 -21.50 -11.26
C GLU A 100 7.22 -22.01 -9.87
N LYS A 101 7.95 -22.96 -9.31
CA LYS A 101 7.59 -23.58 -8.02
C LYS A 101 7.68 -22.62 -6.84
N GLU A 102 8.67 -21.72 -6.81
CA GLU A 102 8.84 -20.73 -5.76
C GLU A 102 7.69 -19.72 -5.77
N TYR A 103 7.36 -19.16 -6.94
CA TYR A 103 6.28 -18.18 -7.07
C TYR A 103 4.91 -18.78 -6.81
N LEU A 104 4.66 -20.03 -7.25
CA LEU A 104 3.44 -20.75 -6.92
C LEU A 104 3.33 -21.02 -5.41
N GLN A 105 4.44 -21.30 -4.73
CA GLN A 105 4.45 -21.50 -3.28
C GLN A 105 4.12 -20.21 -2.54
N LEU A 106 4.81 -19.10 -2.88
CA LEU A 106 4.54 -17.78 -2.30
C LEU A 106 3.08 -17.38 -2.51
N PHE A 107 2.57 -17.53 -3.73
CA PHE A 107 1.21 -17.19 -4.06
C PHE A 107 0.19 -18.09 -3.32
N ARG A 108 0.50 -19.36 -3.12
CA ARG A 108 -0.33 -20.27 -2.33
C ARG A 108 -0.42 -19.87 -0.86
N GLU A 109 0.65 -19.35 -0.28
CA GLU A 109 0.69 -18.86 1.11
C GLU A 109 -0.24 -17.67 1.32
N GLU A 110 -0.48 -16.89 0.28
CA GLU A 110 -1.39 -15.73 0.30
C GLU A 110 -2.87 -16.08 0.11
N LEU A 111 -3.20 -17.32 -0.26
CA LEU A 111 -4.60 -17.72 -0.54
C LEU A 111 -5.56 -17.50 0.65
N GLY A 112 -5.04 -17.54 1.87
CA GLY A 112 -5.83 -17.21 3.07
C GLY A 112 -6.29 -15.76 3.13
N LEU A 113 -5.65 -14.85 2.39
CA LEU A 113 -6.01 -13.43 2.31
C LEU A 113 -7.16 -13.17 1.32
N LEU A 114 -7.53 -14.19 0.53
CA LEU A 114 -8.57 -14.09 -0.50
C LEU A 114 -9.99 -14.24 0.04
N GLU A 115 -10.16 -14.82 1.23
CA GLU A 115 -11.51 -15.10 1.77
C GLU A 115 -12.39 -13.85 1.86
N ASP A 116 -11.78 -12.69 2.11
CA ASP A 116 -12.47 -11.42 2.26
C ASP A 116 -12.09 -10.36 1.21
N VAL A 117 -11.51 -10.77 0.07
CA VAL A 117 -11.02 -9.85 -0.97
C VAL A 117 -12.10 -8.88 -1.49
N ASP A 118 -13.33 -9.36 -1.62
CA ASP A 118 -14.45 -8.51 -2.06
C ASP A 118 -14.78 -7.43 -1.01
N ALA A 119 -14.78 -7.79 0.27
CA ALA A 119 -14.95 -6.84 1.38
C ALA A 119 -13.79 -5.82 1.44
N LYS A 120 -12.56 -6.27 1.21
CA LYS A 120 -11.39 -5.39 1.10
C LYS A 120 -11.54 -4.40 -0.06
N ASN A 121 -11.99 -4.87 -1.22
CA ASN A 121 -12.22 -4.01 -2.38
C ASN A 121 -13.33 -2.97 -2.13
N GLU A 122 -14.40 -3.34 -1.44
CA GLU A 122 -15.44 -2.39 -1.02
C GLU A 122 -14.90 -1.36 -0.02
N ARG A 123 -14.06 -1.79 0.93
CA ARG A 123 -13.41 -0.87 1.86
C ARG A 123 -12.45 0.08 1.14
N LEU A 124 -11.67 -0.39 0.19
CA LEU A 124 -10.80 0.45 -0.65
C LEU A 124 -11.62 1.48 -1.44
N LEU A 125 -12.77 1.11 -1.98
CA LEU A 125 -13.67 2.06 -2.66
C LEU A 125 -14.16 3.16 -1.71
N GLN A 126 -14.45 2.83 -0.45
CA GLN A 126 -14.80 3.83 0.55
C GLN A 126 -13.63 4.76 0.86
N ILE A 127 -12.42 4.19 1.05
CA ILE A 127 -11.18 4.96 1.26
C ILE A 127 -10.90 5.91 0.10
N GLU A 128 -11.07 5.44 -1.14
CA GLU A 128 -10.93 6.30 -2.33
C GLU A 128 -11.87 7.51 -2.27
N ARG A 129 -13.14 7.30 -1.94
CA ARG A 129 -14.13 8.39 -1.77
C ARG A 129 -13.77 9.35 -0.64
N GLU A 130 -13.31 8.82 0.49
CA GLU A 130 -12.84 9.61 1.63
C GLU A 130 -11.64 10.47 1.24
N LEU A 131 -10.67 9.91 0.48
CA LEU A 131 -9.52 10.66 0.00
C LEU A 131 -9.92 11.78 -0.94
N TYR A 132 -10.79 11.53 -1.92
CA TYR A 132 -11.27 12.60 -2.81
C TYR A 132 -12.01 13.70 -2.04
N ALA A 133 -12.83 13.35 -1.06
CA ALA A 133 -13.52 14.34 -0.23
C ALA A 133 -12.54 15.22 0.54
N ARG A 134 -11.43 14.64 1.05
CA ARG A 134 -10.37 15.39 1.75
C ARG A 134 -9.55 16.25 0.78
N ILE A 135 -9.14 15.70 -0.36
CA ILE A 135 -8.35 16.40 -1.38
C ILE A 135 -9.01 17.73 -1.76
N VAL A 136 -10.33 17.77 -1.86
CA VAL A 136 -11.06 19.02 -2.18
C VAL A 136 -10.87 20.09 -1.12
N SER A 137 -10.69 19.74 0.15
CA SER A 137 -10.52 20.67 1.27
C SER A 137 -9.07 21.09 1.51
N LEU A 138 -8.09 20.46 0.84
CA LEU A 138 -6.68 20.77 1.01
C LEU A 138 -6.24 21.96 0.13
N ASP A 139 -5.14 22.58 0.50
CA ASP A 139 -4.43 23.57 -0.32
C ASP A 139 -3.93 22.93 -1.63
N SER A 140 -3.76 23.71 -2.68
CA SER A 140 -3.44 23.20 -4.03
C SER A 140 -2.16 22.36 -4.07
N ASP A 141 -1.11 22.81 -3.40
CA ASP A 141 0.17 22.09 -3.33
C ASP A 141 0.08 20.79 -2.51
N ARG A 142 -0.82 20.73 -1.54
CA ARG A 142 -1.08 19.52 -0.74
C ARG A 142 -1.97 18.52 -1.47
N ARG A 143 -2.88 19.01 -2.33
CA ARG A 143 -3.69 18.13 -3.20
C ARG A 143 -2.83 17.27 -4.08
N ASP A 144 -1.80 17.85 -4.71
CA ASP A 144 -0.90 17.13 -5.61
C ASP A 144 -0.13 16.02 -4.89
N ARG A 145 0.15 16.18 -3.60
CA ARG A 145 0.82 15.17 -2.77
C ARG A 145 -0.10 14.06 -2.27
N VAL A 146 -1.39 14.31 -2.18
CA VAL A 146 -2.38 13.32 -1.71
C VAL A 146 -3.05 12.58 -2.88
N MET A 147 -3.15 13.22 -4.05
CA MET A 147 -3.75 12.61 -5.23
C MET A 147 -3.14 11.25 -5.62
N PRO A 148 -1.80 11.04 -5.57
CA PRO A 148 -1.20 9.75 -5.87
C PRO A 148 -1.74 8.60 -4.99
N TYR A 149 -2.10 8.88 -3.75
CA TYR A 149 -2.69 7.86 -2.87
C TYR A 149 -4.08 7.42 -3.33
N ALA A 150 -4.91 8.35 -3.82
CA ALA A 150 -6.23 8.00 -4.38
C ALA A 150 -6.08 7.13 -5.64
N VAL A 151 -5.10 7.43 -6.48
CA VAL A 151 -4.77 6.60 -7.65
C VAL A 151 -4.25 5.23 -7.22
N ALA A 152 -3.37 5.18 -6.21
CA ALA A 152 -2.84 3.91 -5.68
C ALA A 152 -3.94 3.02 -5.12
N VAL A 153 -4.93 3.57 -4.41
CA VAL A 153 -6.09 2.80 -3.91
C VAL A 153 -6.84 2.11 -5.04
N ARG A 154 -7.06 2.82 -6.16
CA ARG A 154 -7.66 2.22 -7.36
C ARG A 154 -6.78 1.12 -7.93
N GLY A 155 -5.47 1.36 -8.02
CA GLY A 155 -4.49 0.38 -8.47
C GLY A 155 -4.50 -0.89 -7.59
N ILE A 156 -4.58 -0.77 -6.27
CA ILE A 156 -4.66 -1.90 -5.33
C ILE A 156 -5.94 -2.70 -5.56
N ARG A 157 -7.08 -2.06 -5.76
CA ARG A 157 -8.34 -2.76 -6.10
C ARG A 157 -8.21 -3.58 -7.39
N LEU A 158 -7.66 -2.98 -8.44
CA LEU A 158 -7.40 -3.68 -9.70
C LEU A 158 -6.43 -4.86 -9.50
N PHE A 159 -5.42 -4.66 -8.66
CA PHE A 159 -4.44 -5.68 -8.34
C PHE A 159 -5.04 -6.85 -7.53
N ASN A 160 -5.94 -6.55 -6.59
CA ASN A 160 -6.72 -7.58 -5.89
C ASN A 160 -7.57 -8.41 -6.88
N GLU A 161 -8.20 -7.76 -7.86
CA GLU A 161 -8.96 -8.47 -8.91
C GLU A 161 -8.06 -9.30 -9.83
N ALA A 162 -6.89 -8.79 -10.19
CA ALA A 162 -5.89 -9.54 -10.95
C ALA A 162 -5.39 -10.77 -10.18
N GLY A 163 -5.23 -10.65 -8.87
CA GLY A 163 -4.88 -11.75 -7.98
C GLY A 163 -5.97 -12.82 -7.91
N LYS A 164 -7.24 -12.45 -7.87
CA LYS A 164 -8.37 -13.41 -7.98
C LYS A 164 -8.29 -14.20 -9.29
N ALA A 165 -8.08 -13.52 -10.41
CA ALA A 165 -7.94 -14.18 -11.71
C ALA A 165 -6.73 -15.12 -11.74
N ALA A 166 -5.60 -14.72 -11.17
CA ALA A 166 -4.41 -15.56 -11.05
C ALA A 166 -4.65 -16.78 -10.15
N ALA A 167 -5.34 -16.63 -9.02
CA ALA A 167 -5.68 -17.73 -8.12
C ALA A 167 -6.66 -18.72 -8.77
N ALA A 168 -7.62 -18.25 -9.56
CA ALA A 168 -8.52 -19.09 -10.31
C ALA A 168 -7.76 -19.92 -11.36
N ASP A 169 -6.84 -19.31 -12.09
CA ASP A 169 -6.02 -19.96 -13.11
C ASP A 169 -5.02 -20.97 -12.51
N ALA A 170 -4.33 -20.60 -11.43
CA ALA A 170 -3.28 -21.42 -10.83
C ALA A 170 -3.83 -22.57 -9.97
N PHE A 171 -4.93 -22.38 -9.25
CA PHE A 171 -5.40 -23.28 -8.20
C PHE A 171 -6.87 -23.68 -8.34
N GLY A 172 -7.58 -23.20 -9.37
CA GLY A 172 -9.01 -23.49 -9.54
C GLY A 172 -9.90 -22.84 -8.48
N CYS A 173 -9.44 -21.78 -7.83
CA CYS A 173 -10.24 -21.02 -6.87
C CYS A 173 -11.48 -20.43 -7.53
N THR A 174 -12.58 -20.37 -6.81
CA THR A 174 -13.83 -19.75 -7.27
C THR A 174 -14.20 -18.60 -6.31
N PHE A 175 -14.62 -17.47 -6.86
CA PHE A 175 -15.00 -16.29 -6.09
C PHE A 175 -16.45 -15.89 -6.41
N PRO A 176 -17.20 -15.33 -5.44
CA PRO A 176 -18.56 -14.85 -5.66
C PRO A 176 -18.65 -13.83 -6.81
N SER A 177 -17.66 -12.95 -6.92
CA SER A 177 -17.51 -12.03 -8.04
C SER A 177 -16.19 -12.33 -8.75
N MET A 178 -16.24 -12.74 -10.01
CA MET A 178 -15.05 -12.84 -10.85
C MET A 178 -14.85 -11.57 -11.66
N PRO A 179 -13.61 -11.10 -11.82
CA PRO A 179 -13.35 -9.92 -12.63
C PRO A 179 -13.71 -10.19 -14.10
N ASP A 180 -14.41 -9.22 -14.70
CA ASP A 180 -14.55 -9.17 -16.15
C ASP A 180 -13.25 -8.59 -16.73
N GLY A 181 -12.50 -9.39 -17.49
CA GLY A 181 -11.22 -8.97 -18.07
C GLY A 181 -11.34 -7.71 -18.93
N TRP A 182 -12.47 -7.48 -19.59
CA TRP A 182 -12.73 -6.24 -20.34
C TRP A 182 -12.97 -5.04 -19.43
N LYS A 183 -13.59 -5.24 -18.28
CA LYS A 183 -13.80 -4.19 -17.30
C LYS A 183 -12.48 -3.78 -16.67
N LEU A 184 -11.66 -4.73 -16.26
CA LEU A 184 -10.30 -4.49 -15.76
C LEU A 184 -9.44 -3.73 -16.78
N ALA A 185 -9.45 -4.13 -18.05
CA ALA A 185 -8.66 -3.48 -19.09
C ALA A 185 -9.08 -2.04 -19.39
N LYS A 186 -10.31 -1.66 -19.06
CA LYS A 186 -10.80 -0.27 -19.25
C LYS A 186 -10.52 0.63 -18.05
N GLU A 187 -10.29 0.06 -16.89
CA GLU A 187 -10.00 0.81 -15.65
C GLU A 187 -8.50 1.06 -15.47
N LEU A 188 -7.63 0.31 -16.19
CA LEU A 188 -6.20 0.52 -16.34
C LEU A 188 -5.87 1.60 -17.36
#